data_89e064337641ce2b57bb6a85ff461227
#
_entry.id   89e064337641ce2b57bb6a85ff461227
#
_cell.length_a   1.000
_cell.length_b   1.000
_cell.length_c   1.000
_cell.angle_alpha   90.00
_cell.angle_beta   90.00
_cell.angle_gamma   90.00
#
_symmetry.space_group_name_H-M   'P 1'
#
loop_
_entity.id
_entity.type
_entity.pdbx_description
1 polymer ?
#
loop_
_entity_poly.entity_id
_entity_poly.type
_entity_poly.pdbx_seq_one_letter_code
_entity_poly.pdbx_strand_id
1 'polypeptide(L)'
;MATGYEPNIEGALTVLVDLMNANAFTMTRQPYEPNYRGLVDALIDLKEGFPVFSPERVGFDVTTFEDVADGDALYLRASDGKAGKALANGTLDQATVVGFADTAASSGDAVKCLVAGVLDYPSAIDAGDIHFLATTAGAVTTTAPSGSGQYVTRVGEGATSSELSIQIEPPILLV
;
A
#
# COMPACT_ATOMS: atom_id res chain seq x y z
N MET A 1 46.56 17.26 -29.64
CA MET A 1 45.12 17.12 -29.44
C MET A 1 44.92 15.96 -28.50
N ALA A 2 44.57 16.21 -27.28
CA ALA A 2 44.26 15.14 -26.30
C ALA A 2 42.81 14.72 -26.52
N THR A 3 42.62 13.48 -27.00
CA THR A 3 41.30 12.85 -27.05
C THR A 3 40.88 12.57 -25.63
N GLY A 4 39.83 13.26 -25.17
CA GLY A 4 39.25 13.06 -23.86
C GLY A 4 38.75 11.61 -23.71
N TYR A 5 39.26 10.94 -22.71
CA TYR A 5 38.77 9.65 -22.27
C TYR A 5 37.42 9.89 -21.55
N GLU A 6 36.33 9.62 -22.20
CA GLU A 6 35.04 9.56 -21.54
C GLU A 6 34.92 8.21 -20.84
N PRO A 7 34.89 8.15 -19.50
CA PRO A 7 34.69 6.88 -18.81
C PRO A 7 33.28 6.35 -19.14
N ASN A 8 33.22 5.13 -19.63
CA ASN A 8 31.95 4.44 -19.87
C ASN A 8 31.31 4.08 -18.52
N ILE A 9 30.51 5.02 -18.00
CA ILE A 9 29.83 4.91 -16.69
C ILE A 9 28.87 3.72 -16.69
N GLU A 10 28.24 3.39 -17.83
CA GLU A 10 27.32 2.26 -17.94
C GLU A 10 28.06 0.91 -17.75
N GLY A 11 29.24 0.76 -18.34
CA GLY A 11 30.06 -0.45 -18.16
C GLY A 11 30.54 -0.62 -16.72
N ALA A 12 30.92 0.47 -16.06
CA ALA A 12 31.34 0.44 -14.65
C ALA A 12 30.17 0.11 -13.72
N LEU A 13 28.98 0.61 -14.00
CA LEU A 13 27.76 0.32 -13.22
C LEU A 13 27.34 -1.15 -13.36
N THR A 14 27.41 -1.72 -14.57
CA THR A 14 27.09 -3.14 -14.82
C THR A 14 28.04 -4.07 -14.07
N VAL A 15 29.35 -3.81 -14.13
CA VAL A 15 30.36 -4.61 -13.40
C VAL A 15 30.14 -4.50 -11.88
N LEU A 16 29.77 -3.34 -11.36
CA LEU A 16 29.51 -3.14 -9.95
C LEU A 16 28.26 -3.91 -9.48
N VAL A 17 27.19 -3.90 -10.27
CA VAL A 17 25.96 -4.68 -9.99
C VAL A 17 26.25 -6.18 -10.04
N ASP A 18 27.03 -6.67 -11.00
CA ASP A 18 27.40 -8.07 -11.09
C ASP A 18 28.30 -8.53 -9.92
N LEU A 19 29.22 -7.67 -9.46
CA LEU A 19 30.04 -7.94 -8.27
C LEU A 19 29.18 -7.96 -6.99
N MET A 20 28.21 -7.08 -6.86
CA MET A 20 27.30 -7.06 -5.71
C MET A 20 26.38 -8.28 -5.68
N ASN A 21 25.92 -8.75 -6.82
CA ASN A 21 25.07 -9.94 -6.94
C ASN A 21 25.86 -11.25 -6.70
N ALA A 22 27.14 -11.29 -7.00
CA ALA A 22 27.97 -12.49 -6.85
C ALA A 22 28.40 -12.78 -5.39
N ASN A 23 28.10 -11.92 -4.41
CA ASN A 23 28.45 -12.05 -2.98
C ASN A 23 29.94 -12.35 -2.72
N ALA A 24 30.84 -11.93 -3.65
CA ALA A 24 32.25 -12.35 -3.70
C ALA A 24 33.24 -11.21 -3.42
N PHE A 25 32.82 -10.17 -2.67
CA PHE A 25 33.75 -9.06 -2.41
C PHE A 25 34.40 -9.19 -1.05
N THR A 26 35.57 -9.88 -1.02
CA THR A 26 36.52 -9.78 0.11
C THR A 26 37.53 -8.68 -0.22
N MET A 27 37.34 -7.49 0.32
CA MET A 27 38.28 -6.38 0.12
C MET A 27 39.54 -6.60 0.93
N THR A 28 40.64 -6.93 0.26
CA THR A 28 41.99 -6.84 0.87
C THR A 28 42.40 -5.37 0.88
N ARG A 29 42.57 -4.80 2.06
CA ARG A 29 42.96 -3.40 2.28
C ARG A 29 44.26 -3.07 1.57
N GLN A 30 44.19 -2.20 0.54
CA GLN A 30 45.39 -1.49 0.05
C GLN A 30 45.46 -0.10 0.72
N PRO A 31 46.67 0.35 1.17
CA PRO A 31 46.79 1.50 2.06
C PRO A 31 46.69 2.89 1.40
N TYR A 32 46.32 3.01 0.13
CA TYR A 32 46.44 4.27 -0.62
C TYR A 32 45.25 4.75 -1.43
N GLU A 33 44.00 4.36 -1.11
CA GLU A 33 42.85 4.86 -1.89
C GLU A 33 41.69 5.39 -1.03
N PRO A 34 41.78 6.68 -0.59
CA PRO A 34 40.71 7.27 0.24
C PRO A 34 39.40 7.53 -0.52
N ASN A 35 39.41 7.52 -1.89
CA ASN A 35 38.24 7.89 -2.67
C ASN A 35 37.27 6.73 -2.97
N TYR A 36 37.76 5.50 -3.02
CA TYR A 36 36.87 4.35 -3.30
C TYR A 36 36.02 3.96 -2.10
N ARG A 37 36.49 4.17 -0.90
CA ARG A 37 35.74 3.86 0.32
C ARG A 37 34.48 4.74 0.43
N GLY A 38 34.60 6.03 0.16
CA GLY A 38 33.46 6.93 0.14
C GLY A 38 32.44 6.59 -0.95
N LEU A 39 32.87 6.10 -2.12
CA LEU A 39 32.00 5.67 -3.18
C LEU A 39 31.27 4.36 -2.83
N VAL A 40 31.97 3.41 -2.22
CA VAL A 40 31.36 2.14 -1.77
C VAL A 40 30.40 2.37 -0.62
N ASP A 41 30.77 3.19 0.36
CA ASP A 41 29.91 3.56 1.48
C ASP A 41 28.65 4.31 0.96
N ALA A 42 28.81 5.24 0.02
CA ALA A 42 27.68 5.94 -0.63
C ALA A 42 26.79 5.01 -1.47
N LEU A 43 27.35 3.96 -2.08
CA LEU A 43 26.58 2.95 -2.82
C LEU A 43 25.88 1.97 -1.89
N ILE A 44 26.45 1.67 -0.73
CA ILE A 44 25.80 0.87 0.32
C ILE A 44 24.66 1.68 0.92
N ASP A 45 24.90 2.94 1.26
CA ASP A 45 23.87 3.86 1.74
C ASP A 45 22.76 4.05 0.69
N LEU A 46 23.11 4.10 -0.60
CA LEU A 46 22.14 4.15 -1.69
C LEU A 46 21.33 2.86 -1.82
N LYS A 47 21.94 1.70 -1.60
CA LYS A 47 21.26 0.39 -1.62
C LYS A 47 20.36 0.19 -0.40
N GLU A 48 20.79 0.68 0.78
CA GLU A 48 20.03 0.60 2.02
C GLU A 48 19.07 1.79 2.20
N GLY A 49 19.37 2.91 1.55
CA GLY A 49 18.63 4.16 1.64
C GLY A 49 17.69 4.48 0.48
N PHE A 50 17.63 3.65 -0.59
CA PHE A 50 16.40 3.64 -1.37
C PHE A 50 15.35 2.94 -0.52
N PRO A 51 14.44 3.69 0.12
CA PRO A 51 13.22 3.04 0.54
C PRO A 51 12.72 2.36 -0.74
N VAL A 52 12.62 1.04 -0.75
CA VAL A 52 11.61 0.40 -1.57
C VAL A 52 10.40 1.30 -1.33
N PHE A 53 9.93 2.01 -2.35
CA PHE A 53 8.67 2.75 -2.29
C PHE A 53 7.58 1.70 -2.13
N SER A 54 7.56 1.11 -0.97
CA SER A 54 6.36 0.55 -0.40
C SER A 54 5.52 1.79 -0.16
N PRO A 55 4.43 2.03 -0.87
CA PRO A 55 3.59 3.19 -0.60
C PRO A 55 3.26 3.13 0.88
N GLU A 56 3.74 4.16 1.60
CA GLU A 56 3.68 4.17 3.07
C GLU A 56 2.24 3.93 3.49
N ARG A 57 2.00 2.85 4.23
CA ARG A 57 0.68 2.52 4.76
C ARG A 57 0.33 3.55 5.83
N VAL A 58 -0.58 4.45 5.51
CA VAL A 58 -1.06 5.47 6.43
C VAL A 58 -2.35 4.98 7.08
N GLY A 59 -2.41 5.00 8.40
CA GLY A 59 -3.57 4.55 9.15
C GLY A 59 -3.57 5.08 10.59
N PHE A 60 -4.65 4.80 11.30
CA PHE A 60 -4.85 5.12 12.71
C PHE A 60 -5.53 3.96 13.43
N ASP A 61 -5.33 3.89 14.75
CA ASP A 61 -5.98 2.88 15.57
C ASP A 61 -7.40 3.34 15.95
N VAL A 62 -8.36 2.41 15.84
CA VAL A 62 -9.76 2.66 16.20
C VAL A 62 -10.34 1.42 16.88
N THR A 63 -11.23 1.62 17.86
CA THR A 63 -11.95 0.53 18.52
C THR A 63 -13.12 0.08 17.64
N THR A 64 -13.32 -1.23 17.48
CA THR A 64 -14.46 -1.79 16.76
C THR A 64 -15.70 -1.91 17.67
N PHE A 65 -16.89 -1.90 17.07
CA PHE A 65 -18.13 -2.23 17.82
C PHE A 65 -18.74 -3.59 17.38
N GLU A 66 -18.13 -4.21 16.39
CA GLU A 66 -18.45 -5.55 15.87
C GLU A 66 -17.17 -6.26 15.44
N ASP A 67 -17.24 -7.56 15.18
CA ASP A 67 -16.09 -8.33 14.67
C ASP A 67 -15.79 -7.89 13.24
N VAL A 68 -14.53 -7.58 12.95
CA VAL A 68 -14.03 -7.24 11.63
C VAL A 68 -12.97 -8.24 11.20
N ALA A 69 -12.93 -8.54 9.91
CA ALA A 69 -11.90 -9.36 9.30
C ALA A 69 -10.78 -8.48 8.71
N ASP A 70 -9.64 -9.10 8.44
CA ASP A 70 -8.58 -8.51 7.65
C ASP A 70 -9.11 -8.11 6.26
N GLY A 71 -8.80 -6.88 5.82
CA GLY A 71 -9.26 -6.34 4.55
C GLY A 71 -10.70 -5.80 4.53
N ASP A 72 -11.47 -5.88 5.62
CA ASP A 72 -12.81 -5.30 5.68
C ASP A 72 -12.76 -3.78 5.50
N ALA A 73 -13.58 -3.23 4.59
CA ALA A 73 -13.83 -1.81 4.48
C ALA A 73 -14.58 -1.30 5.72
N LEU A 74 -14.08 -0.24 6.34
CA LEU A 74 -14.57 0.27 7.61
C LEU A 74 -15.24 1.65 7.47
N TYR A 75 -16.30 1.86 8.26
CA TYR A 75 -16.88 3.18 8.51
C TYR A 75 -16.80 3.52 10.01
N LEU A 76 -16.93 4.78 10.35
CA LEU A 76 -17.04 5.22 11.75
C LEU A 76 -18.49 5.52 12.09
N ARG A 77 -18.98 4.91 13.17
CA ARG A 77 -20.32 5.17 13.68
C ARG A 77 -20.36 6.54 14.35
N ALA A 78 -21.24 7.43 13.89
CA ALA A 78 -21.32 8.81 14.34
C ALA A 78 -21.59 8.98 15.84
N SER A 79 -22.24 8.00 16.49
CA SER A 79 -22.64 8.10 17.91
C SER A 79 -21.47 7.97 18.90
N ASP A 80 -20.41 7.22 18.56
CA ASP A 80 -19.31 6.91 19.48
C ASP A 80 -17.93 6.82 18.81
N GLY A 81 -17.85 7.05 17.49
CA GLY A 81 -16.60 7.02 16.73
C GLY A 81 -15.97 5.63 16.58
N LYS A 82 -16.68 4.56 16.93
CA LYS A 82 -16.17 3.20 16.75
C LYS A 82 -16.32 2.73 15.32
N ALA A 83 -15.41 1.86 14.89
CA ALA A 83 -15.41 1.29 13.56
C ALA A 83 -16.35 0.09 13.46
N GLY A 84 -17.02 -0.03 12.30
CA GLY A 84 -17.74 -1.20 11.86
C GLY A 84 -17.59 -1.41 10.37
N LYS A 85 -18.13 -2.50 9.85
CA LYS A 85 -18.04 -2.87 8.44
C LYS A 85 -18.90 -1.97 7.57
N ALA A 86 -18.28 -1.30 6.61
CA ALA A 86 -18.96 -0.43 5.66
C ALA A 86 -19.91 -1.23 4.74
N LEU A 87 -20.97 -0.57 4.22
CA LEU A 87 -22.04 -1.24 3.51
C LEU A 87 -22.71 -0.31 2.48
N ALA A 88 -22.69 -0.68 1.19
CA ALA A 88 -23.20 0.16 0.11
C ALA A 88 -24.72 0.34 0.08
N ASN A 89 -25.50 -0.58 0.65
CA ASN A 89 -26.96 -0.51 0.75
C ASN A 89 -27.46 -0.17 2.16
N GLY A 90 -26.57 0.39 2.98
CA GLY A 90 -26.88 0.85 4.33
C GLY A 90 -27.24 2.33 4.38
N THR A 91 -26.95 2.98 5.52
CA THR A 91 -27.09 4.44 5.69
C THR A 91 -25.90 5.15 5.04
N LEU A 92 -25.99 6.50 4.94
CA LEU A 92 -24.89 7.33 4.47
C LEU A 92 -23.61 7.10 5.32
N ASP A 93 -23.75 7.02 6.63
CA ASP A 93 -22.61 6.74 7.53
C ASP A 93 -21.95 5.42 7.17
N GLN A 94 -22.74 4.35 6.97
CA GLN A 94 -22.23 3.03 6.62
C GLN A 94 -21.61 2.97 5.22
N ALA A 95 -22.06 3.80 4.28
CA ALA A 95 -21.50 3.92 2.94
C ALA A 95 -20.24 4.81 2.88
N THR A 96 -20.00 5.61 3.94
CA THR A 96 -18.82 6.48 4.06
C THR A 96 -17.63 5.68 4.58
N VAL A 97 -16.89 5.08 3.65
CA VAL A 97 -15.67 4.34 3.97
C VAL A 97 -14.61 5.30 4.49
N VAL A 98 -13.97 4.96 5.62
CA VAL A 98 -12.85 5.72 6.19
C VAL A 98 -11.50 5.02 5.98
N GLY A 99 -11.51 3.73 5.73
CA GLY A 99 -10.31 2.93 5.52
C GLY A 99 -10.61 1.44 5.51
N PHE A 100 -9.56 0.65 5.67
CA PHE A 100 -9.61 -0.81 5.70
C PHE A 100 -8.96 -1.36 6.96
N ALA A 101 -9.47 -2.47 7.48
CA ALA A 101 -8.83 -3.19 8.58
C ALA A 101 -7.50 -3.82 8.11
N ASP A 102 -6.40 -3.50 8.78
CA ASP A 102 -5.06 -4.08 8.52
C ASP A 102 -4.92 -5.50 9.10
N THR A 103 -5.82 -5.88 10.00
CA THR A 103 -5.90 -7.19 10.64
C THR A 103 -7.32 -7.44 11.13
N ALA A 104 -7.64 -8.71 11.42
CA ALA A 104 -8.90 -9.03 12.09
C ALA A 104 -8.91 -8.53 13.54
N ALA A 105 -10.08 -8.10 14.03
CA ALA A 105 -10.31 -7.70 15.42
C ALA A 105 -11.71 -8.11 15.90
N SER A 106 -11.83 -8.48 17.18
CA SER A 106 -13.13 -8.76 17.80
C SER A 106 -13.81 -7.47 18.24
N SER A 107 -15.13 -7.54 18.43
CA SER A 107 -15.92 -6.41 18.95
C SER A 107 -15.36 -5.90 20.27
N GLY A 108 -15.05 -4.62 20.33
CA GLY A 108 -14.45 -3.93 21.47
C GLY A 108 -12.93 -3.82 21.44
N ASP A 109 -12.26 -4.52 20.54
CA ASP A 109 -10.81 -4.45 20.37
C ASP A 109 -10.40 -3.32 19.44
N ALA A 110 -9.13 -2.91 19.53
CA ALA A 110 -8.54 -1.96 18.61
C ALA A 110 -8.12 -2.64 17.31
N VAL A 111 -8.34 -1.96 16.18
CA VAL A 111 -7.85 -2.34 14.85
C VAL A 111 -7.15 -1.15 14.22
N LYS A 112 -6.10 -1.40 13.45
CA LYS A 112 -5.49 -0.37 12.62
C LYS A 112 -6.32 -0.20 11.34
N CYS A 113 -6.86 1.00 11.16
CA CYS A 113 -7.61 1.41 9.97
C CYS A 113 -6.66 2.07 8.99
N LEU A 114 -6.38 1.44 7.85
CA LEU A 114 -5.56 1.98 6.77
C LEU A 114 -6.38 2.91 5.89
N VAL A 115 -5.93 4.15 5.73
CA VAL A 115 -6.63 5.20 4.94
C VAL A 115 -5.96 5.49 3.61
N ALA A 116 -4.69 5.10 3.45
CA ALA A 116 -3.92 5.25 2.21
C ALA A 116 -2.78 4.24 2.16
N GLY A 117 -2.24 4.04 0.96
CA GLY A 117 -1.17 3.09 0.67
C GLY A 117 -1.68 1.85 -0.05
N VAL A 118 -0.95 0.77 0.07
CA VAL A 118 -1.30 -0.53 -0.52
C VAL A 118 -1.64 -1.51 0.60
N LEU A 119 -2.83 -2.10 0.53
CA LEU A 119 -3.32 -3.13 1.42
C LEU A 119 -3.07 -4.50 0.80
N ASP A 120 -2.48 -5.44 1.55
CA ASP A 120 -2.51 -6.87 1.21
C ASP A 120 -3.95 -7.36 1.40
N TYR A 121 -4.65 -7.60 0.28
CA TYR A 121 -6.05 -7.96 0.33
C TYR A 121 -6.19 -9.49 0.47
N PRO A 122 -7.00 -9.98 1.44
CA PRO A 122 -7.04 -11.42 1.79
C PRO A 122 -7.68 -12.32 0.73
N SER A 123 -8.30 -11.74 -0.29
CA SER A 123 -8.91 -12.45 -1.41
C SER A 123 -8.27 -12.01 -2.72
N ALA A 124 -8.45 -12.81 -3.79
CA ALA A 124 -8.01 -12.41 -5.11
C ALA A 124 -8.68 -11.09 -5.52
N ILE A 125 -7.88 -10.17 -6.05
CA ILE A 125 -8.31 -8.88 -6.56
C ILE A 125 -7.83 -8.75 -8.02
N ASP A 126 -8.61 -8.10 -8.89
CA ASP A 126 -8.23 -7.95 -10.28
C ASP A 126 -7.32 -6.74 -10.46
N ALA A 127 -6.08 -6.99 -10.90
CA ALA A 127 -5.08 -5.93 -11.13
C ALA A 127 -5.56 -4.94 -12.21
N GLY A 128 -5.48 -3.64 -11.91
CA GLY A 128 -5.92 -2.56 -12.79
C GLY A 128 -7.42 -2.27 -12.76
N ASP A 129 -8.22 -3.09 -12.07
CA ASP A 129 -9.66 -2.86 -11.96
C ASP A 129 -10.00 -1.94 -10.78
N ILE A 130 -11.00 -1.08 -11.00
CA ILE A 130 -11.56 -0.20 -9.97
C ILE A 130 -12.43 -1.03 -9.04
N HIS A 131 -12.25 -0.83 -7.73
CA HIS A 131 -13.02 -1.49 -6.70
C HIS A 131 -13.95 -0.51 -5.99
N PHE A 132 -15.17 -0.99 -5.72
CA PHE A 132 -16.24 -0.26 -5.06
C PHE A 132 -16.64 -0.99 -3.77
N LEU A 133 -17.21 -0.25 -2.84
CA LEU A 133 -17.85 -0.84 -1.66
C LEU A 133 -19.02 -1.74 -2.11
N ALA A 134 -19.05 -2.97 -1.60
CA ALA A 134 -20.10 -3.93 -1.93
C ALA A 134 -21.37 -3.75 -1.08
N THR A 135 -22.45 -4.42 -1.49
CA THR A 135 -23.67 -4.59 -0.68
C THR A 135 -23.55 -5.68 0.37
N THR A 136 -22.40 -6.34 0.48
CA THR A 136 -22.02 -7.24 1.58
C THR A 136 -21.13 -6.46 2.52
N ALA A 137 -21.41 -6.47 3.81
CA ALA A 137 -20.70 -5.69 4.82
C ALA A 137 -19.18 -5.98 4.82
N GLY A 138 -18.37 -4.94 4.77
CA GLY A 138 -16.91 -4.98 4.73
C GLY A 138 -16.29 -5.35 3.39
N ALA A 139 -17.04 -5.92 2.46
CA ALA A 139 -16.51 -6.41 1.20
C ALA A 139 -16.37 -5.33 0.13
N VAL A 140 -15.48 -5.59 -0.84
CA VAL A 140 -15.33 -4.80 -2.07
C VAL A 140 -15.76 -5.60 -3.30
N THR A 141 -16.04 -4.91 -4.40
CA THR A 141 -16.47 -5.50 -5.67
C THR A 141 -15.98 -4.67 -6.85
N THR A 142 -15.71 -5.31 -7.99
CA THR A 142 -15.41 -4.61 -9.26
C THR A 142 -16.67 -4.10 -9.97
N THR A 143 -17.84 -4.60 -9.59
CA THR A 143 -19.13 -4.14 -10.15
C THR A 143 -19.75 -3.09 -9.23
N ALA A 144 -19.86 -1.85 -9.70
CA ALA A 144 -20.49 -0.79 -8.93
C ALA A 144 -21.94 -1.14 -8.56
N PRO A 145 -22.38 -0.89 -7.29
CA PRO A 145 -23.79 -0.99 -6.93
C PRO A 145 -24.69 -0.19 -7.88
N SER A 146 -25.86 -0.71 -8.26
CA SER A 146 -26.74 -0.09 -9.26
C SER A 146 -28.21 0.00 -8.81
N GLY A 147 -28.54 -0.44 -7.61
CA GLY A 147 -29.90 -0.39 -7.07
C GLY A 147 -30.28 1.01 -6.55
N SER A 148 -31.55 1.42 -6.77
CA SER A 148 -32.05 2.66 -6.13
C SER A 148 -31.92 2.60 -4.62
N GLY A 149 -31.47 3.70 -3.99
CA GLY A 149 -31.20 3.79 -2.56
C GLY A 149 -29.84 3.21 -2.12
N GLN A 150 -29.06 2.67 -3.04
CA GLN A 150 -27.68 2.26 -2.78
C GLN A 150 -26.70 3.40 -2.98
N TYR A 151 -25.50 3.26 -2.41
CA TYR A 151 -24.39 4.19 -2.60
C TYR A 151 -23.30 3.56 -3.46
N VAL A 152 -22.75 4.34 -4.37
CA VAL A 152 -21.53 4.01 -5.10
C VAL A 152 -20.38 4.73 -4.39
N THR A 153 -19.50 3.97 -3.77
CA THR A 153 -18.28 4.45 -3.12
C THR A 153 -17.10 3.75 -3.74
N ARG A 154 -16.26 4.46 -4.50
CA ARG A 154 -14.98 3.93 -4.96
C ARG A 154 -14.06 3.82 -3.75
N VAL A 155 -13.32 2.70 -3.64
CA VAL A 155 -12.47 2.42 -2.49
C VAL A 155 -11.01 2.18 -2.88
N GLY A 156 -10.75 1.89 -4.15
CA GLY A 156 -9.38 1.68 -4.63
C GLY A 156 -9.30 1.10 -6.03
N GLU A 157 -8.10 0.65 -6.36
CA GLU A 157 -7.75 -0.01 -7.61
C GLU A 157 -6.82 -1.18 -7.30
N GLY A 158 -7.00 -2.31 -7.98
CA GLY A 158 -6.11 -3.45 -7.86
C GLY A 158 -4.70 -3.10 -8.29
N ALA A 159 -3.74 -3.10 -7.37
CA ALA A 159 -2.33 -2.87 -7.68
C ALA A 159 -1.68 -4.14 -8.25
N THR A 160 -2.03 -5.29 -7.68
CA THR A 160 -1.64 -6.63 -8.13
C THR A 160 -2.83 -7.59 -7.95
N SER A 161 -2.62 -8.88 -8.18
CA SER A 161 -3.67 -9.90 -7.94
C SER A 161 -3.99 -10.17 -6.46
N SER A 162 -3.28 -9.52 -5.54
CA SER A 162 -3.45 -9.65 -4.07
C SER A 162 -3.29 -8.34 -3.32
N GLU A 163 -3.17 -7.20 -4.01
CA GLU A 163 -2.93 -5.91 -3.38
C GLU A 163 -3.89 -4.86 -3.92
N LEU A 164 -4.54 -4.14 -3.01
CA LEU A 164 -5.42 -3.01 -3.28
C LEU A 164 -4.70 -1.69 -3.00
N SER A 165 -4.57 -0.83 -3.99
CA SER A 165 -4.18 0.57 -3.81
C SER A 165 -5.39 1.35 -3.30
N ILE A 166 -5.32 1.85 -2.06
CA ILE A 166 -6.43 2.53 -1.39
C ILE A 166 -6.62 3.92 -1.99
N GLN A 167 -7.83 4.18 -2.53
CA GLN A 167 -8.25 5.46 -3.11
C GLN A 167 -9.74 5.67 -2.81
N ILE A 168 -10.05 6.17 -1.64
CA ILE A 168 -11.43 6.30 -1.15
C ILE A 168 -12.05 7.61 -1.64
N GLU A 169 -13.20 7.51 -2.29
CA GLU A 169 -13.99 8.65 -2.74
C GLU A 169 -15.29 8.78 -1.93
N PRO A 170 -15.91 9.99 -1.88
CA PRO A 170 -17.20 10.16 -1.20
C PRO A 170 -18.30 9.30 -1.81
N PRO A 171 -19.24 8.79 -1.00
CA PRO A 171 -20.37 8.00 -1.48
C PRO A 171 -21.34 8.82 -2.34
N ILE A 172 -21.83 8.23 -3.43
CA ILE A 172 -22.85 8.80 -4.33
C ILE A 172 -24.12 8.00 -4.19
N LEU A 173 -25.21 8.64 -3.72
CA LEU A 173 -26.53 8.00 -3.61
C LEU A 173 -27.17 7.81 -5.00
N LEU A 174 -27.64 6.62 -5.27
CA LEU A 174 -28.43 6.29 -6.45
C LEU A 174 -29.92 6.49 -6.17
N VAL A 175 -30.60 7.27 -6.99
CA VAL A 175 -32.01 7.62 -6.90
C VAL A 175 -32.87 6.91 -7.96
#